data_cc502a8836ca33985cbc79a33aeada2f
#
_entry.id   cc502a8836ca33985cbc79a33aeada2f
#
_cell.length_a   1.000
_cell.length_b   1.000
_cell.length_c   1.000
_cell.angle_alpha   90.00
_cell.angle_beta   90.00
_cell.angle_gamma   90.00
#
_symmetry.space_group_name_H-M   'P 1'
#
loop_
_entity.id
_entity.type
_entity.pdbx_description
1 polymer ?
#
loop_
_entity_poly.entity_id
_entity_poly.type
_entity_poly.pdbx_seq_one_letter_code
_entity_poly.pdbx_strand_id
1 'polypeptide(L)'
;MSRTFFVLGSLFAGLGVATGAFGAHALTLSSESLKIFETGVRYQMYHAFALFALAWAIPTWPGSIKSFTASGWLFTAGILFFSVSLYALALTGLSWLGAITPIGGAAFVLAWLLLLIGAWRG
;
A
#
# COMPACT_ATOMS: atom_id res chain seq x y z
N MET A 1 -1.42 18.47 1.13
CA MET A 1 -1.59 16.99 1.01
C MET A 1 -0.63 16.36 0.01
N SER A 2 -0.29 17.06 -1.06
CA SER A 2 0.67 16.58 -2.04
C SER A 2 2.02 16.18 -1.42
N ARG A 3 2.59 17.06 -0.62
CA ARG A 3 3.83 16.79 0.11
C ARG A 3 3.70 15.62 1.08
N THR A 4 2.57 15.52 1.80
CA THR A 4 2.31 14.42 2.74
C THR A 4 2.33 13.08 2.02
N PHE A 5 1.66 12.96 0.88
CA PHE A 5 1.61 11.71 0.13
C PHE A 5 2.95 11.39 -0.55
N PHE A 6 3.71 12.41 -0.95
CA PHE A 6 5.07 12.17 -1.43
C PHE A 6 5.96 11.60 -0.31
N VAL A 7 5.88 12.16 0.89
CA VAL A 7 6.64 11.66 2.05
C VAL A 7 6.23 10.24 2.42
N LEU A 8 4.92 9.97 2.50
CA LEU A 8 4.42 8.61 2.78
C LEU A 8 4.83 7.61 1.71
N GLY A 9 4.74 7.99 0.44
CA GLY A 9 5.19 7.15 -0.67
C GLY A 9 6.67 6.81 -0.55
N SER A 10 7.49 7.80 -0.24
CA SER A 10 8.94 7.61 -0.04
C SER A 10 9.22 6.68 1.15
N LEU A 11 8.52 6.87 2.26
CA LEU A 11 8.66 6.03 3.44
C LEU A 11 8.29 4.58 3.13
N PHE A 12 7.11 4.35 2.54
CA PHE A 12 6.67 2.99 2.23
C PHE A 12 7.50 2.32 1.15
N ALA A 13 7.99 3.07 0.17
CA ALA A 13 8.90 2.53 -0.85
C ALA A 13 10.24 2.10 -0.22
N GLY A 14 10.83 2.95 0.61
CA GLY A 14 12.08 2.62 1.31
C GLY A 14 11.92 1.44 2.24
N LEU A 15 10.85 1.42 3.04
CA LEU A 15 10.54 0.28 3.91
C LEU A 15 10.26 -0.99 3.10
N GLY A 16 9.60 -0.87 1.95
CA GLY A 16 9.31 -2.00 1.07
C GLY A 16 10.58 -2.63 0.51
N VAL A 17 11.53 -1.83 0.08
CA VAL A 17 12.84 -2.32 -0.38
C VAL A 17 13.58 -3.01 0.76
N ALA A 18 13.64 -2.39 1.94
CA ALA A 18 14.32 -2.96 3.10
C ALA A 18 13.66 -4.28 3.54
N THR A 19 12.34 -4.32 3.58
CA THR A 19 11.58 -5.52 3.95
C THR A 19 11.77 -6.64 2.92
N GLY A 20 11.74 -6.30 1.63
CA GLY A 20 11.99 -7.27 0.56
C GLY A 20 13.38 -7.85 0.61
N ALA A 21 14.39 -7.03 0.83
CA ALA A 21 15.77 -7.48 0.99
C ALA A 21 15.94 -8.37 2.23
N PHE A 22 15.34 -7.99 3.35
CA PHE A 22 15.37 -8.77 4.59
C PHE A 22 14.72 -10.14 4.38
N GLY A 23 13.56 -10.20 3.72
CA GLY A 23 12.87 -11.45 3.43
C GLY A 23 13.68 -12.37 2.53
N ALA A 24 14.38 -11.81 1.54
CA ALA A 24 15.19 -12.59 0.59
C ALA A 24 16.48 -13.14 1.21
N HIS A 25 17.11 -12.40 2.12
CA HIS A 25 18.48 -12.71 2.58
C HIS A 25 18.58 -13.15 4.04
N ALA A 26 17.66 -12.75 4.90
CA ALA A 26 17.76 -12.99 6.34
C ALA A 26 16.73 -13.97 6.90
N LEU A 27 15.62 -14.23 6.18
CA LEU A 27 14.54 -15.08 6.67
C LEU A 27 14.62 -16.47 6.06
N THR A 28 14.46 -17.49 6.93
CA THR A 28 14.29 -18.90 6.52
C THR A 28 12.82 -19.27 6.66
N LEU A 29 12.04 -18.89 5.68
CA LEU A 29 10.60 -19.20 5.62
C LEU A 29 10.36 -20.40 4.69
N SER A 30 9.24 -21.13 4.93
CA SER A 30 8.74 -22.08 3.94
C SER A 30 8.45 -21.36 2.62
N SER A 31 8.39 -22.13 1.51
CA SER A 31 8.08 -21.51 0.21
C SER A 31 6.71 -20.86 0.19
N GLU A 32 5.74 -21.42 0.91
CA GLU A 32 4.41 -20.85 1.04
C GLU A 32 4.41 -19.52 1.84
N SER A 33 5.07 -19.52 3.00
CA SER A 33 5.19 -18.31 3.82
C SER A 33 5.99 -17.22 3.11
N LEU A 34 7.01 -17.58 2.36
CA LEU A 34 7.79 -16.63 1.56
C LEU A 34 6.93 -15.97 0.47
N LYS A 35 6.05 -16.73 -0.20
CA LYS A 35 5.12 -16.16 -1.19
C LYS A 35 4.16 -15.16 -0.55
N ILE A 36 3.64 -15.44 0.64
CA ILE A 36 2.78 -14.53 1.39
C ILE A 36 3.55 -13.24 1.73
N PHE A 37 4.77 -13.38 2.22
CA PHE A 37 5.62 -12.24 2.56
C PHE A 37 5.90 -11.37 1.33
N GLU A 38 6.29 -11.99 0.22
CA GLU A 38 6.59 -11.28 -1.03
C GLU A 38 5.36 -10.59 -1.63
N THR A 39 4.16 -11.16 -1.48
CA THR A 39 2.93 -10.51 -1.88
C THR A 39 2.73 -9.21 -1.10
N GLY A 40 2.99 -9.22 0.20
CA GLY A 40 2.96 -8.02 1.03
C GLY A 40 3.91 -6.95 0.52
N VAL A 41 5.14 -7.32 0.17
CA VAL A 41 6.15 -6.40 -0.36
C VAL A 41 5.70 -5.80 -1.69
N ARG A 42 5.22 -6.63 -2.62
CA ARG A 42 4.77 -6.14 -3.94
C ARG A 42 3.64 -5.13 -3.81
N TYR A 43 2.62 -5.44 -3.02
CA TYR A 43 1.47 -4.55 -2.86
C TYR A 43 1.84 -3.27 -2.13
N GLN A 44 2.77 -3.34 -1.18
CA GLN A 44 3.34 -2.14 -0.56
C GLN A 44 4.03 -1.25 -1.59
N MET A 45 4.83 -1.82 -2.47
CA MET A 45 5.54 -1.05 -3.50
C MET A 45 4.59 -0.44 -4.54
N TYR A 46 3.60 -1.22 -5.04
CA TYR A 46 2.62 -0.69 -6.00
C TYR A 46 1.88 0.52 -5.43
N HIS A 47 1.50 0.46 -4.17
CA HIS A 47 0.70 1.52 -3.56
C HIS A 47 1.54 2.66 -2.98
N ALA A 48 2.82 2.43 -2.68
CA ALA A 48 3.77 3.50 -2.46
C ALA A 48 3.90 4.38 -3.73
N PHE A 49 3.97 3.77 -4.90
CA PHE A 49 4.00 4.50 -6.16
C PHE A 49 2.67 5.19 -6.46
N ALA A 50 1.54 4.60 -6.04
CA ALA A 50 0.24 5.26 -6.13
C ALA A 50 0.20 6.57 -5.32
N LEU A 51 0.87 6.62 -4.18
CA LEU A 51 0.99 7.84 -3.39
C LEU A 51 1.79 8.93 -4.11
N PHE A 52 2.82 8.58 -4.87
CA PHE A 52 3.51 9.53 -5.74
C PHE A 52 2.60 10.04 -6.87
N ALA A 53 1.81 9.16 -7.45
CA ALA A 53 0.82 9.56 -8.47
C ALA A 53 -0.16 10.59 -7.91
N LEU A 54 -0.63 10.39 -6.67
CA LEU A 54 -1.49 11.36 -5.98
C LEU A 54 -0.78 12.68 -5.70
N ALA A 55 0.48 12.63 -5.28
CA ALA A 55 1.27 13.83 -5.05
C ALA A 55 1.37 14.70 -6.32
N TRP A 56 1.42 14.05 -7.50
CA TRP A 56 1.37 14.74 -8.78
C TRP A 56 -0.04 15.18 -9.16
N ALA A 57 -1.06 14.35 -8.92
CA ALA A 57 -2.43 14.61 -9.34
C ALA A 57 -3.08 15.78 -8.60
N ILE A 58 -2.78 15.93 -7.31
CA ILE A 58 -3.38 16.97 -6.46
C ILE A 58 -3.19 18.39 -7.02
N PRO A 59 -1.95 18.85 -7.31
CA PRO A 59 -1.78 20.17 -7.89
C PRO A 59 -2.21 20.24 -9.36
N THR A 60 -2.27 19.12 -10.06
CA THR A 60 -2.68 19.07 -11.47
C THR A 60 -4.18 19.29 -11.62
N TRP A 61 -4.98 18.69 -10.74
CA TRP A 61 -6.45 18.80 -10.75
C TRP A 61 -6.97 19.24 -9.39
N PRO A 62 -6.78 20.52 -9.02
CA PRO A 62 -7.09 20.98 -7.66
C PRO A 62 -8.59 20.91 -7.30
N GLY A 63 -9.47 20.87 -8.28
CA GLY A 63 -10.92 20.69 -8.06
C GLY A 63 -11.29 19.34 -7.49
N SER A 64 -10.42 18.36 -7.59
CA SER A 64 -10.62 16.98 -7.10
C SER A 64 -9.88 16.68 -5.80
N ILE A 65 -9.45 17.70 -5.06
CA ILE A 65 -8.61 17.52 -3.86
C ILE A 65 -9.25 16.60 -2.82
N LYS A 66 -10.58 16.65 -2.65
CA LYS A 66 -11.26 15.79 -1.67
C LYS A 66 -11.18 14.33 -2.05
N SER A 67 -11.40 14.00 -3.33
CA SER A 67 -11.31 12.64 -3.85
C SER A 67 -9.89 12.12 -3.74
N PHE A 68 -8.91 12.92 -4.13
CA PHE A 68 -7.50 12.53 -4.05
C PHE A 68 -7.01 12.36 -2.61
N THR A 69 -7.44 13.24 -1.71
CA THR A 69 -7.06 13.12 -0.29
C THR A 69 -7.63 11.84 0.32
N ALA A 70 -8.91 11.53 0.05
CA ALA A 70 -9.51 10.29 0.51
C ALA A 70 -8.79 9.07 -0.08
N SER A 71 -8.46 9.10 -1.37
CA SER A 71 -7.71 8.05 -2.05
C SER A 71 -6.35 7.81 -1.37
N GLY A 72 -5.60 8.87 -1.07
CA GLY A 72 -4.29 8.76 -0.43
C GLY A 72 -4.34 8.12 0.95
N TRP A 73 -5.32 8.48 1.76
CA TRP A 73 -5.48 7.86 3.07
C TRP A 73 -5.94 6.43 2.98
N LEU A 74 -6.75 6.08 1.97
CA LEU A 74 -7.15 4.69 1.71
C LEU A 74 -5.97 3.84 1.21
N PHE A 75 -5.10 4.39 0.36
CA PHE A 75 -3.87 3.69 -0.01
C PHE A 75 -2.98 3.45 1.22
N THR A 76 -2.84 4.44 2.08
CA THR A 76 -2.07 4.33 3.31
C THR A 76 -2.65 3.27 4.25
N ALA A 77 -3.96 3.32 4.50
CA ALA A 77 -4.65 2.31 5.30
C ALA A 77 -4.54 0.92 4.68
N GLY A 78 -4.66 0.85 3.35
CA GLY A 78 -4.51 -0.40 2.62
C GLY A 78 -3.14 -1.04 2.81
N ILE A 79 -2.06 -0.27 2.75
CA ILE A 79 -0.71 -0.78 3.01
C ILE A 79 -0.63 -1.34 4.43
N LEU A 80 -1.14 -0.61 5.42
CA LEU A 80 -1.09 -1.04 6.82
C LEU A 80 -1.91 -2.31 7.06
N PHE A 81 -3.12 -2.41 6.53
CA PHE A 81 -3.98 -3.57 6.75
C PHE A 81 -3.67 -4.74 5.83
N PHE A 82 -3.24 -4.51 4.60
CA PHE A 82 -2.92 -5.57 3.65
C PHE A 82 -1.50 -6.09 3.82
N SER A 83 -0.50 -5.24 3.61
CA SER A 83 0.90 -5.69 3.58
C SER A 83 1.40 -6.08 4.97
N VAL A 84 1.10 -5.29 5.99
CA VAL A 84 1.55 -5.61 7.37
C VAL A 84 0.89 -6.89 7.88
N SER A 85 -0.39 -7.13 7.59
CA SER A 85 -1.06 -8.37 7.97
C SER A 85 -0.42 -9.60 7.30
N LEU A 86 0.00 -9.46 6.04
CA LEU A 86 0.70 -10.54 5.32
C LEU A 86 2.09 -10.80 5.89
N TYR A 87 2.83 -9.76 6.27
CA TYR A 87 4.11 -9.94 6.96
C TYR A 87 3.92 -10.69 8.28
N ALA A 88 2.95 -10.25 9.08
CA ALA A 88 2.66 -10.89 10.35
C ALA A 88 2.20 -12.34 10.16
N LEU A 89 1.35 -12.61 9.17
CA LEU A 89 0.90 -13.95 8.85
C LEU A 89 2.07 -14.86 8.43
N ALA A 90 2.95 -14.37 7.57
CA ALA A 90 4.11 -15.13 7.10
C ALA A 90 5.08 -15.48 8.23
N LEU A 91 5.27 -14.54 9.18
CA LEU A 91 6.23 -14.71 10.28
C LEU A 91 5.65 -15.52 11.46
N THR A 92 4.34 -15.45 11.70
CA THR A 92 3.72 -16.07 12.88
C THR A 92 2.88 -17.31 12.57
N GLY A 93 2.36 -17.42 11.34
CA GLY A 93 1.44 -18.49 10.96
C GLY A 93 0.05 -18.37 11.56
N LEU A 94 -0.29 -17.24 12.21
CA LEU A 94 -1.59 -17.04 12.84
C LEU A 94 -2.66 -16.76 11.77
N SER A 95 -3.50 -17.74 11.51
CA SER A 95 -4.46 -17.69 10.38
C SER A 95 -5.48 -16.56 10.46
N TRP A 96 -5.82 -16.07 11.67
CA TRP A 96 -6.77 -14.96 11.83
C TRP A 96 -6.25 -13.65 11.21
N LEU A 97 -4.93 -13.50 11.06
CA LEU A 97 -4.33 -12.35 10.38
C LEU A 97 -4.74 -12.28 8.91
N GLY A 98 -5.00 -13.43 8.28
CA GLY A 98 -5.51 -13.49 6.92
C GLY A 98 -6.92 -12.89 6.75
N ALA A 99 -7.68 -12.75 7.83
CA ALA A 99 -8.98 -12.10 7.81
C ALA A 99 -8.88 -10.56 7.77
N ILE A 100 -7.74 -10.00 8.17
CA ILE A 100 -7.48 -8.56 8.12
C ILE A 100 -7.08 -8.13 6.70
N THR A 101 -6.37 -8.99 5.97
CA THR A 101 -5.86 -8.69 4.63
C THR A 101 -6.94 -8.22 3.65
N PRO A 102 -8.14 -8.83 3.56
CA PRO A 102 -9.20 -8.34 2.67
C PRO A 102 -9.70 -6.93 2.98
N ILE A 103 -9.62 -6.50 4.23
CA ILE A 103 -9.97 -5.11 4.61
C ILE A 103 -9.03 -4.15 3.92
N GLY A 104 -7.73 -4.44 3.94
CA GLY A 104 -6.73 -3.65 3.22
C GLY A 104 -6.93 -3.71 1.71
N GLY A 105 -7.26 -4.88 1.18
CA GLY A 105 -7.57 -5.05 -0.25
C GLY A 105 -8.76 -4.21 -0.69
N ALA A 106 -9.82 -4.18 0.09
CA ALA A 106 -10.99 -3.33 -0.16
C ALA A 106 -10.61 -1.84 -0.14
N ALA A 107 -9.76 -1.42 0.80
CA ALA A 107 -9.25 -0.06 0.86
C ALA A 107 -8.47 0.30 -0.41
N PHE A 108 -7.64 -0.60 -0.92
CA PHE A 108 -6.91 -0.40 -2.18
C PHE A 108 -7.85 -0.19 -3.37
N VAL A 109 -8.84 -1.07 -3.51
CA VAL A 109 -9.80 -0.97 -4.62
C VAL A 109 -10.55 0.35 -4.57
N LEU A 110 -11.03 0.74 -3.40
CA LEU A 110 -11.74 2.01 -3.21
C LEU A 110 -10.82 3.21 -3.48
N ALA A 111 -9.56 3.13 -3.06
CA ALA A 111 -8.58 4.19 -3.32
C ALA A 111 -8.35 4.38 -4.82
N TRP A 112 -8.21 3.30 -5.59
CA TRP A 112 -8.05 3.38 -7.03
C TRP A 112 -9.30 3.95 -7.71
N LEU A 113 -10.50 3.59 -7.25
CA LEU A 113 -11.75 4.16 -7.76
C LEU A 113 -11.83 5.66 -7.51
N LEU A 114 -11.45 6.13 -6.34
CA LEU A 114 -11.44 7.55 -6.02
C LEU A 114 -10.40 8.32 -6.82
N LEU A 115 -9.25 7.71 -7.08
CA LEU A 115 -8.24 8.31 -7.95
C LEU A 115 -8.76 8.43 -9.38
N LEU A 116 -9.38 7.37 -9.90
CA LEU A 116 -9.99 7.36 -11.24
C LEU A 116 -11.07 8.46 -11.35
N ILE A 117 -12.00 8.51 -10.40
CA ILE A 117 -13.10 9.48 -10.41
C ILE A 117 -12.56 10.90 -10.31
N GLY A 118 -11.58 11.13 -9.44
CA GLY A 118 -10.98 12.44 -9.27
C GLY A 118 -10.30 12.93 -10.54
N ALA A 119 -9.54 12.06 -11.20
CA ALA A 119 -8.87 12.39 -12.46
C ALA A 119 -9.88 12.61 -13.58
N TRP A 120 -10.94 11.79 -13.65
CA TRP A 120 -11.98 11.92 -14.68
C TRP A 120 -12.72 13.24 -14.60
N ARG A 121 -13.01 13.71 -13.38
CA ARG A 121 -13.73 14.97 -13.11
C ARG A 121 -12.84 16.21 -13.13
N GLY A 122 -11.56 16.01 -13.01
CA GLY A 122 -10.55 17.07 -12.90
C GLY A 122 -10.35 17.97 -14.14
#